data_5418e44136f08c7eb0d1d335cd1abd63
#
_entry.id   5418e44136f08c7eb0d1d335cd1abd63
#
_cell.length_a   1.000
_cell.length_b   1.000
_cell.length_c   1.000
_cell.angle_alpha   90.00
_cell.angle_beta   90.00
_cell.angle_gamma   90.00
#
_symmetry.space_group_name_H-M   'P 1'
#
loop_
_entity.id
_entity.type
_entity.pdbx_description
1 polymer ?
#
loop_
_entity_poly.entity_id
_entity_poly.type
_entity_poly.pdbx_seq_one_letter_code
_entity_poly.pdbx_strand_id
1 'polypeptide(L)'
;MLHWLTQLRLAQKFTLLGLLTLAMVAFPSALYLKQTITDVRQAHRQAEGVPVLMALNMVIQHTQVHRGLSAGVLSGNEGMQQRRVTAKEAVNQALGNAAAILVQNNAPVQEQQRLQKWQTTWQALEQAVAANKVEVADSFARHTDLIAELMMINEELLVAYRLQSNEDPANVALLQAALVQAPQLTEGVGQMRAMGTGFLTQAFLSVDDRGAFRALISQTTTFQKQVGRFIQRAMTLNPAYQQELGGLVKTATELLNESNHLARTEVLEIDLLQYPASDYFNKLTQASEAINAVRISGADRLAQVLDANADKQRNLLITLSVLQTALLIAAVWLALLFVRSITQPLRRAVDLALAVADGNLQGADETPDRNEIGELIAAQQQMRARLRPIVQQVRHGSDAVALASAEIAQGNQDLSARTESQASALEQTAASMEELSATVRHNADSAQQASQLTQTAHSIASQGGQMVGQMVQTMQGIHDSSRKMGDIIGVIDSIAFQTNILA
;
A
#
# COMPACT_ATOMS: atom_id res chain seq x y z
N MET A 1 -8.88 -12.08 48.59
CA MET A 1 -8.18 -11.11 47.70
C MET A 1 -8.81 -9.72 47.63
N LEU A 2 -10.02 -9.46 48.15
CA LEU A 2 -10.68 -8.16 48.04
C LEU A 2 -10.48 -7.23 49.28
N HIS A 3 -9.75 -7.65 50.28
CA HIS A 3 -9.64 -6.89 51.56
C HIS A 3 -8.90 -5.54 51.44
N TRP A 4 -7.97 -5.40 50.46
CA TRP A 4 -7.26 -4.15 50.21
C TRP A 4 -8.18 -3.08 49.56
N LEU A 5 -9.18 -3.51 48.75
CA LEU A 5 -10.16 -2.60 48.14
C LEU A 5 -11.08 -1.95 49.18
N THR A 6 -11.36 -2.64 50.29
CA THR A 6 -12.21 -2.09 51.35
C THR A 6 -11.50 -0.98 52.13
N GLN A 7 -10.15 -0.97 52.15
CA GLN A 7 -9.35 0.03 52.87
C GLN A 7 -9.09 1.31 52.04
N LEU A 8 -9.38 1.29 50.74
CA LEU A 8 -9.19 2.45 49.86
C LEU A 8 -10.27 3.52 50.13
N ARG A 9 -9.85 4.78 50.11
CA ARG A 9 -10.77 5.93 50.13
C ARG A 9 -11.64 5.91 48.87
N LEU A 10 -12.85 6.45 48.93
CA LEU A 10 -13.81 6.45 47.82
C LEU A 10 -13.22 7.09 46.56
N ALA A 11 -12.50 8.18 46.70
CA ALA A 11 -11.77 8.83 45.60
C ALA A 11 -10.76 7.86 44.92
N GLN A 12 -10.04 7.05 45.68
CA GLN A 12 -9.09 6.08 45.19
C GLN A 12 -9.80 4.93 44.46
N LYS A 13 -10.97 4.50 44.91
CA LYS A 13 -11.80 3.49 44.23
C LYS A 13 -12.30 3.99 42.87
N PHE A 14 -12.76 5.25 42.83
CA PHE A 14 -13.21 5.86 41.56
C PHE A 14 -12.05 6.15 40.60
N THR A 15 -10.89 6.58 41.09
CA THR A 15 -9.69 6.73 40.26
C THR A 15 -9.22 5.37 39.68
N LEU A 16 -9.26 4.32 40.49
CA LEU A 16 -8.88 2.98 40.02
C LEU A 16 -9.87 2.44 38.98
N LEU A 17 -11.16 2.65 39.18
CA LEU A 17 -12.22 2.31 38.24
C LEU A 17 -12.08 3.11 36.94
N GLY A 18 -11.83 4.42 37.06
CA GLY A 18 -11.60 5.31 35.92
C GLY A 18 -10.34 4.92 35.09
N LEU A 19 -9.25 4.54 35.77
CA LEU A 19 -8.05 4.03 35.12
C LEU A 19 -8.30 2.69 34.45
N LEU A 20 -9.06 1.81 35.04
CA LEU A 20 -9.41 0.51 34.47
C LEU A 20 -10.28 0.68 33.20
N THR A 21 -11.32 1.51 33.28
CA THR A 21 -12.20 1.81 32.13
C THR A 21 -11.42 2.53 31.01
N LEU A 22 -10.54 3.46 31.37
CA LEU A 22 -9.67 4.14 30.41
C LEU A 22 -8.74 3.13 29.72
N ALA A 23 -8.14 2.20 30.48
CA ALA A 23 -7.29 1.16 29.91
C ALA A 23 -8.07 0.20 28.99
N MET A 24 -9.29 -0.18 29.38
CA MET A 24 -10.18 -1.03 28.57
C MET A 24 -10.56 -0.38 27.21
N VAL A 25 -10.64 0.94 27.15
CA VAL A 25 -10.93 1.67 25.92
C VAL A 25 -9.65 1.98 25.15
N ALA A 26 -8.61 2.43 25.84
CA ALA A 26 -7.34 2.84 25.20
C ALA A 26 -6.62 1.68 24.52
N PHE A 27 -6.64 0.48 25.07
CA PHE A 27 -5.93 -0.67 24.53
C PHE A 27 -6.49 -1.16 23.18
N PRO A 28 -7.80 -1.46 23.04
CA PRO A 28 -8.38 -1.80 21.73
C PRO A 28 -8.25 -0.67 20.71
N SER A 29 -8.42 0.56 21.18
CA SER A 29 -8.27 1.75 20.34
C SER A 29 -6.87 1.90 19.78
N ALA A 30 -5.83 1.65 20.58
CA ALA A 30 -4.45 1.69 20.13
C ALA A 30 -4.14 0.57 19.09
N LEU A 31 -4.71 -0.62 19.30
CA LEU A 31 -4.60 -1.73 18.34
C LEU A 31 -5.28 -1.39 17.01
N TYR A 32 -6.48 -0.83 17.07
CA TYR A 32 -7.21 -0.41 15.87
C TYR A 32 -6.50 0.72 15.13
N LEU A 33 -5.98 1.71 15.85
CA LEU A 33 -5.19 2.81 15.26
C LEU A 33 -3.91 2.27 14.59
N LYS A 34 -3.21 1.33 15.23
CA LYS A 34 -2.06 0.64 14.63
C LYS A 34 -2.41 -0.03 13.31
N GLN A 35 -3.53 -0.75 13.26
CA GLN A 35 -4.00 -1.39 12.04
C GLN A 35 -4.31 -0.35 10.95
N THR A 36 -5.09 0.67 11.26
CA THR A 36 -5.47 1.72 10.31
C THR A 36 -4.24 2.47 9.76
N ILE A 37 -3.22 2.73 10.60
CA ILE A 37 -1.94 3.32 10.14
C ILE A 37 -1.24 2.39 9.14
N THR A 38 -1.28 1.07 9.38
CA THR A 38 -0.72 0.09 8.46
C THR A 38 -1.45 0.11 7.11
N ASP A 39 -2.77 0.15 7.14
CA ASP A 39 -3.64 0.16 5.95
C ASP A 39 -3.43 1.44 5.13
N VAL A 40 -3.37 2.60 5.79
CA VAL A 40 -3.05 3.89 5.12
C VAL A 40 -1.71 3.83 4.41
N ARG A 41 -0.69 3.28 5.05
CA ARG A 41 0.64 3.19 4.44
C ARG A 41 0.70 2.19 3.31
N GLN A 42 -0.02 1.08 3.44
CA GLN A 42 -0.11 0.12 2.36
C GLN A 42 -0.82 0.74 1.16
N ALA A 43 -1.95 1.42 1.37
CA ALA A 43 -2.68 2.10 0.29
C ALA A 43 -1.82 3.18 -0.39
N HIS A 44 -1.11 4.00 0.39
CA HIS A 44 -0.21 5.01 -0.15
C HIS A 44 0.94 4.37 -0.95
N ARG A 45 1.54 3.31 -0.43
CA ARG A 45 2.61 2.59 -1.13
C ARG A 45 2.13 1.97 -2.44
N GLN A 46 0.90 1.45 -2.47
CA GLN A 46 0.30 0.94 -3.71
C GLN A 46 0.07 2.04 -4.74
N ALA A 47 -0.42 3.20 -4.31
CA ALA A 47 -0.61 4.36 -5.17
C ALA A 47 0.72 4.85 -5.79
N GLU A 48 1.79 4.94 -4.99
CA GLU A 48 3.14 5.30 -5.46
C GLU A 48 3.73 4.31 -6.48
N GLY A 49 3.31 3.03 -6.45
CA GLY A 49 3.89 1.99 -7.28
C GLY A 49 3.49 2.06 -8.75
N VAL A 50 2.24 2.41 -9.06
CA VAL A 50 1.74 2.38 -10.45
C VAL A 50 2.49 3.35 -11.36
N PRO A 51 2.73 4.63 -11.00
CA PRO A 51 3.53 5.55 -11.80
C PRO A 51 4.95 5.05 -12.08
N VAL A 52 5.57 4.38 -11.11
CA VAL A 52 6.90 3.79 -11.25
C VAL A 52 6.91 2.69 -12.31
N LEU A 53 5.95 1.77 -12.23
CA LEU A 53 5.80 0.69 -13.20
C LEU A 53 5.45 1.21 -14.58
N MET A 54 4.62 2.23 -14.70
CA MET A 54 4.29 2.87 -15.97
C MET A 54 5.54 3.48 -16.62
N ALA A 55 6.35 4.20 -15.86
CA ALA A 55 7.57 4.81 -16.36
C ALA A 55 8.56 3.75 -16.87
N LEU A 56 8.73 2.65 -16.11
CA LEU A 56 9.59 1.55 -16.53
C LEU A 56 9.08 0.84 -17.80
N ASN A 57 7.77 0.63 -17.89
CA ASN A 57 7.13 0.05 -19.07
C ASN A 57 7.29 0.93 -20.33
N MET A 58 7.43 2.25 -20.19
CA MET A 58 7.77 3.13 -21.31
C MET A 58 9.21 2.86 -21.82
N VAL A 59 10.16 2.63 -20.90
CA VAL A 59 11.53 2.22 -21.30
C VAL A 59 11.50 0.90 -22.07
N ILE A 60 10.75 -0.09 -21.58
CA ILE A 60 10.56 -1.39 -22.25
C ILE A 60 10.02 -1.16 -23.67
N GLN A 61 8.93 -0.42 -23.79
CA GLN A 61 8.28 -0.15 -25.09
C GLN A 61 9.22 0.50 -26.10
N HIS A 62 9.94 1.54 -25.69
CA HIS A 62 10.88 2.23 -26.60
C HIS A 62 12.07 1.35 -26.95
N THR A 63 12.56 0.51 -26.03
CA THR A 63 13.63 -0.46 -26.30
C THR A 63 13.17 -1.52 -27.30
N GLN A 64 11.93 -1.99 -27.24
CA GLN A 64 11.33 -2.90 -28.21
C GLN A 64 11.24 -2.28 -29.61
N VAL A 65 10.86 -1.01 -29.69
CA VAL A 65 10.84 -0.26 -30.97
C VAL A 65 12.25 -0.12 -31.53
N HIS A 66 13.23 0.28 -30.69
CA HIS A 66 14.62 0.42 -31.10
C HIS A 66 15.20 -0.90 -31.57
N ARG A 67 14.93 -2.04 -30.91
CA ARG A 67 15.33 -3.39 -31.35
C ARG A 67 14.84 -3.67 -32.76
N GLY A 68 13.54 -3.46 -33.02
CA GLY A 68 12.97 -3.72 -34.35
C GLY A 68 13.58 -2.86 -35.46
N LEU A 69 13.78 -1.57 -35.17
CA LEU A 69 14.41 -0.64 -36.13
C LEU A 69 15.90 -0.95 -36.32
N SER A 70 16.60 -1.35 -35.25
CA SER A 70 18.02 -1.77 -35.34
C SER A 70 18.19 -3.03 -36.18
N ALA A 71 17.30 -4.01 -36.05
CA ALA A 71 17.32 -5.20 -36.89
C ALA A 71 17.12 -4.82 -38.36
N GLY A 72 16.19 -3.93 -38.68
CA GLY A 72 15.97 -3.44 -40.03
C GLY A 72 17.20 -2.72 -40.63
N VAL A 73 17.80 -1.81 -39.84
CA VAL A 73 19.01 -1.07 -40.29
C VAL A 73 20.19 -2.02 -40.52
N LEU A 74 20.45 -2.89 -39.55
CA LEU A 74 21.57 -3.88 -39.67
C LEU A 74 21.34 -4.90 -40.79
N SER A 75 20.07 -5.12 -41.20
CA SER A 75 19.72 -5.92 -42.38
C SER A 75 19.78 -5.14 -43.69
N GLY A 76 20.25 -3.89 -43.71
CA GLY A 76 20.43 -3.10 -44.91
C GLY A 76 19.27 -2.14 -45.27
N ASN A 77 18.26 -1.99 -44.42
CA ASN A 77 17.17 -1.03 -44.67
C ASN A 77 17.56 0.38 -44.17
N GLU A 78 18.22 1.16 -44.99
CA GLU A 78 18.69 2.51 -44.67
C GLU A 78 17.52 3.48 -44.35
N GLY A 79 16.32 3.26 -44.88
CA GLY A 79 15.15 4.08 -44.61
C GLY A 79 14.70 4.03 -43.15
N MET A 80 15.14 3.05 -42.35
CA MET A 80 14.87 2.93 -40.94
C MET A 80 15.86 3.68 -40.04
N GLN A 81 16.97 4.18 -40.55
CA GLN A 81 18.05 4.80 -39.76
C GLN A 81 17.58 6.02 -38.97
N GLN A 82 16.88 6.96 -39.60
CA GLN A 82 16.36 8.14 -38.91
C GLN A 82 15.36 7.76 -37.81
N ARG A 83 14.47 6.79 -38.09
CA ARG A 83 13.50 6.29 -37.10
C ARG A 83 14.21 5.63 -35.92
N ARG A 84 15.32 4.90 -36.17
CA ARG A 84 16.14 4.29 -35.10
C ARG A 84 16.78 5.35 -34.21
N VAL A 85 17.31 6.43 -34.76
CA VAL A 85 17.87 7.57 -33.98
C VAL A 85 16.79 8.18 -33.09
N THR A 86 15.60 8.45 -33.62
CA THR A 86 14.47 8.95 -32.85
C THR A 86 14.06 7.97 -31.73
N ALA A 87 14.06 6.66 -32.01
CA ALA A 87 13.77 5.64 -31.02
C ALA A 87 14.82 5.58 -29.90
N LYS A 88 16.12 5.77 -30.21
CA LYS A 88 17.19 5.91 -29.20
C LYS A 88 16.91 7.10 -28.27
N GLU A 89 16.57 8.25 -28.81
CA GLU A 89 16.25 9.44 -28.02
C GLU A 89 15.05 9.19 -27.11
N ALA A 90 14.02 8.50 -27.62
CA ALA A 90 12.85 8.10 -26.82
C ALA A 90 13.22 7.16 -25.67
N VAL A 91 14.12 6.16 -25.90
CA VAL A 91 14.62 5.31 -24.82
C VAL A 91 15.34 6.15 -23.76
N ASN A 92 16.25 7.04 -24.17
CA ASN A 92 17.02 7.85 -23.24
C ASN A 92 16.11 8.80 -22.42
N GLN A 93 15.13 9.40 -23.05
CA GLN A 93 14.15 10.26 -22.37
C GLN A 93 13.29 9.47 -21.38
N ALA A 94 12.75 8.32 -21.82
CA ALA A 94 11.96 7.45 -20.96
C ALA A 94 12.77 6.94 -19.75
N LEU A 95 14.05 6.59 -19.97
CA LEU A 95 14.96 6.14 -18.93
C LEU A 95 15.24 7.24 -17.91
N GLY A 96 15.50 8.48 -18.34
CA GLY A 96 15.68 9.62 -17.45
C GLY A 96 14.44 9.89 -16.60
N ASN A 97 13.27 9.81 -17.23
CA ASN A 97 12.00 9.95 -16.52
C ASN A 97 11.77 8.79 -15.53
N ALA A 98 12.02 7.56 -15.93
CA ALA A 98 11.88 6.40 -15.04
C ALA A 98 12.81 6.50 -13.83
N ALA A 99 14.08 6.87 -14.03
CA ALA A 99 15.04 7.06 -12.94
C ALA A 99 14.56 8.14 -11.94
N ALA A 100 14.04 9.26 -12.42
CA ALA A 100 13.50 10.32 -11.57
C ALA A 100 12.27 9.85 -10.78
N ILE A 101 11.34 9.15 -11.43
CA ILE A 101 10.11 8.65 -10.81
C ILE A 101 10.43 7.56 -9.77
N LEU A 102 11.41 6.68 -10.01
CA LEU A 102 11.88 5.68 -9.04
C LEU A 102 12.37 6.35 -7.75
N VAL A 103 13.18 7.41 -7.88
CA VAL A 103 13.67 8.16 -6.71
C VAL A 103 12.54 8.89 -6.00
N GLN A 104 11.69 9.59 -6.72
CA GLN A 104 10.58 10.36 -6.17
C GLN A 104 9.60 9.50 -5.36
N ASN A 105 9.35 8.29 -5.81
CA ASN A 105 8.41 7.35 -5.17
C ASN A 105 9.11 6.33 -4.25
N ASN A 106 10.32 6.62 -3.78
CA ASN A 106 11.06 5.80 -2.81
C ASN A 106 11.18 4.33 -3.24
N ALA A 107 11.46 4.07 -4.52
CA ALA A 107 11.75 2.72 -4.98
C ALA A 107 12.95 2.12 -4.22
N PRO A 108 13.04 0.80 -4.06
CA PRO A 108 14.18 0.16 -3.40
C PRO A 108 15.49 0.57 -4.08
N VAL A 109 16.50 0.88 -3.28
CA VAL A 109 17.84 1.31 -3.77
C VAL A 109 18.45 0.29 -4.73
N GLN A 110 18.21 -0.99 -4.48
CA GLN A 110 18.67 -2.08 -5.34
C GLN A 110 18.12 -1.94 -6.77
N GLU A 111 16.84 -1.61 -6.94
CA GLU A 111 16.22 -1.47 -8.25
C GLU A 111 16.67 -0.20 -8.96
N GLN A 112 16.92 0.87 -8.22
CA GLN A 112 17.53 2.08 -8.78
C GLN A 112 18.95 1.77 -9.32
N GLN A 113 19.76 1.01 -8.58
CA GLN A 113 21.10 0.60 -9.00
C GLN A 113 21.05 -0.35 -10.21
N ARG A 114 20.09 -1.27 -10.26
CA ARG A 114 19.87 -2.15 -11.42
C ARG A 114 19.53 -1.36 -12.68
N LEU A 115 18.65 -0.36 -12.57
CA LEU A 115 18.31 0.51 -13.69
C LEU A 115 19.53 1.31 -14.16
N GLN A 116 20.37 1.78 -13.25
CA GLN A 116 21.62 2.46 -13.61
C GLN A 116 22.61 1.53 -14.34
N LYS A 117 22.75 0.28 -13.90
CA LYS A 117 23.57 -0.73 -14.59
C LYS A 117 22.98 -1.04 -15.97
N TRP A 118 21.66 -1.17 -16.06
CA TRP A 118 20.97 -1.34 -17.33
C TRP A 118 21.29 -0.21 -18.31
N GLN A 119 21.26 1.04 -17.85
CA GLN A 119 21.62 2.21 -18.66
C GLN A 119 23.01 2.08 -19.28
N THR A 120 23.98 1.64 -18.51
CA THR A 120 25.37 1.43 -19.00
C THR A 120 25.41 0.37 -20.11
N THR A 121 24.69 -0.74 -19.91
CA THR A 121 24.62 -1.83 -20.89
C THR A 121 23.89 -1.39 -22.16
N TRP A 122 22.81 -0.62 -22.01
CA TRP A 122 22.08 -0.01 -23.11
C TRP A 122 22.97 0.90 -23.96
N GLN A 123 23.71 1.81 -23.32
CA GLN A 123 24.59 2.73 -24.01
C GLN A 123 25.69 1.99 -24.82
N ALA A 124 26.26 0.93 -24.25
CA ALA A 124 27.23 0.11 -24.92
C ALA A 124 26.64 -0.62 -26.15
N LEU A 125 25.43 -1.17 -26.01
CA LEU A 125 24.74 -1.81 -27.13
C LEU A 125 24.39 -0.80 -28.23
N GLU A 126 23.86 0.35 -27.87
CA GLU A 126 23.50 1.40 -28.84
C GLU A 126 24.71 1.89 -29.62
N GLN A 127 25.84 2.11 -28.95
CA GLN A 127 27.09 2.47 -29.64
C GLN A 127 27.56 1.39 -30.62
N ALA A 128 27.44 0.12 -30.24
CA ALA A 128 27.81 -0.99 -31.14
C ALA A 128 26.88 -1.07 -32.35
N VAL A 129 25.59 -0.87 -32.19
CA VAL A 129 24.59 -0.80 -33.25
C VAL A 129 24.85 0.40 -34.17
N ALA A 130 25.07 1.59 -33.59
CA ALA A 130 25.32 2.81 -34.33
C ALA A 130 26.60 2.75 -35.18
N ALA A 131 27.61 2.05 -34.66
CA ALA A 131 28.89 1.84 -35.36
C ALA A 131 28.87 0.64 -36.35
N ASN A 132 27.71 -0.03 -36.48
CA ASN A 132 27.57 -1.27 -37.31
C ASN A 132 28.59 -2.35 -36.92
N LYS A 133 28.88 -2.49 -35.60
CA LYS A 133 29.84 -3.45 -35.01
C LYS A 133 29.20 -4.66 -34.36
N VAL A 134 27.95 -4.89 -34.64
CA VAL A 134 27.17 -6.00 -34.09
C VAL A 134 26.35 -6.64 -35.20
N GLU A 135 26.27 -7.94 -35.20
CA GLU A 135 25.43 -8.68 -36.14
C GLU A 135 23.95 -8.57 -35.75
N VAL A 136 23.05 -8.75 -36.73
CA VAL A 136 21.60 -8.65 -36.54
C VAL A 136 21.13 -9.56 -35.41
N ALA A 137 21.56 -10.83 -35.42
CA ALA A 137 21.15 -11.82 -34.41
C ALA A 137 21.67 -11.47 -33.00
N ASP A 138 22.94 -11.04 -32.89
CA ASP A 138 23.51 -10.61 -31.59
C ASP A 138 22.85 -9.33 -31.08
N SER A 139 22.62 -8.35 -31.95
CA SER A 139 21.86 -7.14 -31.60
C SER A 139 20.47 -7.47 -31.09
N PHE A 140 19.75 -8.36 -31.77
CA PHE A 140 18.43 -8.80 -31.38
C PHE A 140 18.44 -9.49 -30.00
N ALA A 141 19.35 -10.43 -29.76
CA ALA A 141 19.51 -11.14 -28.52
C ALA A 141 19.79 -10.17 -27.35
N ARG A 142 20.79 -9.28 -27.52
CA ARG A 142 21.17 -8.31 -26.47
C ARG A 142 20.09 -7.30 -26.16
N HIS A 143 19.28 -6.86 -27.13
CA HIS A 143 18.10 -6.04 -26.85
C HIS A 143 17.04 -6.84 -26.08
N THR A 144 16.86 -8.11 -26.41
CA THR A 144 15.89 -8.99 -25.72
C THR A 144 16.30 -9.22 -24.28
N ASP A 145 17.60 -9.42 -24.01
CA ASP A 145 18.15 -9.52 -22.65
C ASP A 145 17.93 -8.24 -21.85
N LEU A 146 18.14 -7.07 -22.46
CA LEU A 146 17.89 -5.78 -21.84
C LEU A 146 16.39 -5.59 -21.50
N ILE A 147 15.49 -6.01 -22.38
CA ILE A 147 14.05 -5.96 -22.16
C ILE A 147 13.67 -6.93 -21.02
N ALA A 148 14.23 -8.13 -21.01
CA ALA A 148 14.01 -9.10 -19.94
C ALA A 148 14.47 -8.56 -18.57
N GLU A 149 15.62 -7.90 -18.50
CA GLU A 149 16.10 -7.27 -17.26
C GLU A 149 15.14 -6.17 -16.76
N LEU A 150 14.61 -5.32 -17.65
CA LEU A 150 13.59 -4.33 -17.27
C LEU A 150 12.31 -5.01 -16.78
N MET A 151 11.89 -6.11 -17.38
CA MET A 151 10.74 -6.89 -16.92
C MET A 151 10.98 -7.49 -15.54
N MET A 152 12.21 -7.94 -15.26
CA MET A 152 12.61 -8.38 -13.92
C MET A 152 12.50 -7.27 -12.88
N ILE A 153 13.04 -6.07 -13.19
CA ILE A 153 12.91 -4.90 -12.32
C ILE A 153 11.43 -4.57 -12.09
N ASN A 154 10.61 -4.62 -13.15
CA ASN A 154 9.18 -4.37 -13.07
C ASN A 154 8.46 -5.35 -12.10
N GLU A 155 8.82 -6.62 -12.17
CA GLU A 155 8.27 -7.64 -11.27
C GLU A 155 8.67 -7.42 -9.81
N GLU A 156 9.93 -7.10 -9.53
CA GLU A 156 10.40 -6.78 -8.18
C GLU A 156 9.71 -5.54 -7.60
N LEU A 157 9.47 -4.53 -8.44
CA LEU A 157 8.73 -3.33 -8.04
C LEU A 157 7.25 -3.61 -7.73
N LEU A 158 6.60 -4.52 -8.45
CA LEU A 158 5.24 -4.97 -8.10
C LEU A 158 5.16 -5.49 -6.66
N VAL A 159 6.19 -6.20 -6.21
CA VAL A 159 6.30 -6.73 -4.85
C VAL A 159 6.71 -5.63 -3.87
N ALA A 160 7.64 -4.76 -4.23
CA ALA A 160 8.07 -3.64 -3.40
C ALA A 160 6.91 -2.73 -3.02
N TYR A 161 6.02 -2.45 -3.95
CA TYR A 161 4.86 -1.58 -3.75
C TYR A 161 3.60 -2.30 -3.27
N ARG A 162 3.65 -3.60 -2.96
CA ARG A 162 2.52 -4.41 -2.51
C ARG A 162 1.31 -4.42 -3.45
N LEU A 163 1.52 -4.18 -4.72
CA LEU A 163 0.41 -4.05 -5.66
C LEU A 163 -0.40 -5.35 -5.79
N GLN A 164 0.25 -6.51 -5.67
CA GLN A 164 -0.42 -7.82 -5.72
C GLN A 164 -1.27 -8.14 -4.48
N SER A 165 -1.10 -7.38 -3.39
CA SER A 165 -1.85 -7.54 -2.13
C SER A 165 -3.02 -6.57 -2.02
N ASN A 166 -3.55 -6.06 -3.13
CA ASN A 166 -4.74 -5.22 -3.14
C ASN A 166 -5.97 -6.08 -2.80
N GLU A 167 -6.86 -5.55 -1.99
CA GLU A 167 -8.05 -6.28 -1.51
C GLU A 167 -9.19 -6.32 -2.54
N ASP A 168 -9.19 -5.38 -3.50
CA ASP A 168 -10.21 -5.35 -4.55
C ASP A 168 -9.83 -6.28 -5.70
N PRO A 169 -10.58 -7.36 -5.95
CA PRO A 169 -10.28 -8.31 -7.02
C PRO A 169 -10.38 -7.71 -8.42
N ALA A 170 -11.12 -6.61 -8.62
CA ALA A 170 -11.16 -5.90 -9.90
C ALA A 170 -9.82 -5.20 -10.17
N ASN A 171 -9.27 -4.55 -9.14
CA ASN A 171 -7.96 -3.89 -9.23
C ASN A 171 -6.84 -4.90 -9.44
N VAL A 172 -6.89 -6.05 -8.74
CA VAL A 172 -5.92 -7.13 -8.95
C VAL A 172 -5.99 -7.67 -10.38
N ALA A 173 -7.19 -7.87 -10.91
CA ALA A 173 -7.37 -8.32 -12.28
C ALA A 173 -6.86 -7.29 -13.29
N LEU A 174 -7.14 -6.01 -13.09
CA LEU A 174 -6.64 -4.92 -13.95
C LEU A 174 -5.12 -4.79 -13.88
N LEU A 175 -4.54 -4.89 -12.67
CA LEU A 175 -3.10 -4.94 -12.45
C LEU A 175 -2.45 -6.08 -13.26
N GLN A 176 -2.99 -7.29 -13.13
CA GLN A 176 -2.50 -8.46 -13.84
C GLN A 176 -2.60 -8.28 -15.36
N ALA A 177 -3.69 -7.73 -15.85
CA ALA A 177 -3.84 -7.47 -17.28
C ALA A 177 -2.84 -6.43 -17.78
N ALA A 178 -2.82 -5.24 -17.15
CA ALA A 178 -2.11 -4.08 -17.68
C ALA A 178 -0.61 -4.05 -17.36
N LEU A 179 -0.21 -4.44 -16.15
CA LEU A 179 1.17 -4.25 -15.67
C LEU A 179 1.98 -5.55 -15.60
N VAL A 180 1.34 -6.72 -15.73
CA VAL A 180 2.04 -8.01 -15.71
C VAL A 180 1.97 -8.70 -17.07
N GLN A 181 0.77 -8.91 -17.61
CA GLN A 181 0.60 -9.73 -18.82
C GLN A 181 0.73 -8.92 -20.12
N ALA A 182 0.26 -7.68 -20.15
CA ALA A 182 0.38 -6.86 -21.35
C ALA A 182 1.82 -6.57 -21.78
N PRO A 183 2.79 -6.31 -20.86
CA PRO A 183 4.21 -6.20 -21.23
C PRO A 183 4.76 -7.47 -21.89
N GLN A 184 4.38 -8.65 -21.42
CA GLN A 184 4.77 -9.94 -21.99
C GLN A 184 4.17 -10.13 -23.40
N LEU A 185 2.90 -9.75 -23.55
CA LEU A 185 2.22 -9.79 -24.84
C LEU A 185 2.87 -8.83 -25.85
N THR A 186 3.18 -7.61 -25.44
CA THR A 186 3.87 -6.62 -26.29
C THR A 186 5.25 -7.09 -26.68
N GLU A 187 5.97 -7.76 -25.78
CA GLU A 187 7.26 -8.37 -26.08
C GLU A 187 7.14 -9.46 -27.14
N GLY A 188 6.18 -10.37 -26.99
CA GLY A 188 5.92 -11.41 -28.00
C GLY A 188 5.58 -10.83 -29.37
N VAL A 189 4.72 -9.82 -29.44
CA VAL A 189 4.38 -9.12 -30.69
C VAL A 189 5.61 -8.38 -31.25
N GLY A 190 6.41 -7.76 -30.38
CA GLY A 190 7.65 -7.08 -30.78
C GLY A 190 8.69 -8.03 -31.37
N GLN A 191 8.85 -9.22 -30.80
CA GLN A 191 9.71 -10.27 -31.33
C GLN A 191 9.19 -10.81 -32.67
N MET A 192 7.87 -11.10 -32.73
CA MET A 192 7.22 -11.52 -33.99
C MET A 192 7.42 -10.48 -35.10
N ARG A 193 7.27 -9.19 -34.76
CA ARG A 193 7.50 -8.08 -35.68
C ARG A 193 8.93 -8.08 -36.21
N ALA A 194 9.92 -8.13 -35.31
CA ALA A 194 11.32 -8.05 -35.68
C ALA A 194 11.76 -9.27 -36.51
N MET A 195 11.44 -10.47 -36.04
CA MET A 195 11.78 -11.71 -36.74
C MET A 195 11.09 -11.82 -38.10
N GLY A 196 9.75 -11.63 -38.11
CA GLY A 196 8.99 -11.72 -39.37
C GLY A 196 9.41 -10.68 -40.38
N THR A 197 9.69 -9.43 -39.96
CA THR A 197 10.26 -8.40 -40.86
C THR A 197 11.62 -8.85 -41.42
N GLY A 198 12.49 -9.43 -40.61
CA GLY A 198 13.79 -9.95 -41.04
C GLY A 198 13.61 -11.06 -42.07
N PHE A 199 12.77 -12.04 -41.84
CA PHE A 199 12.51 -13.15 -42.79
C PHE A 199 11.93 -12.64 -44.11
N LEU A 200 10.96 -11.74 -44.04
CA LEU A 200 10.37 -11.12 -45.26
C LEU A 200 11.38 -10.27 -46.02
N THR A 201 12.28 -9.56 -45.34
CA THR A 201 13.34 -8.76 -45.98
C THR A 201 14.35 -9.64 -46.68
N GLN A 202 14.73 -10.77 -46.08
CA GLN A 202 15.67 -11.73 -46.65
C GLN A 202 15.02 -12.67 -47.66
N ALA A 203 13.69 -12.66 -47.75
CA ALA A 203 12.87 -13.62 -48.51
C ALA A 203 13.23 -15.09 -48.19
N PHE A 204 13.66 -15.35 -46.97
CA PHE A 204 14.14 -16.67 -46.56
C PHE A 204 13.75 -16.96 -45.09
N LEU A 205 13.31 -18.20 -44.85
CA LEU A 205 12.99 -18.72 -43.54
C LEU A 205 13.58 -20.14 -43.42
N SER A 206 14.58 -20.30 -42.56
CA SER A 206 15.17 -21.61 -42.31
C SER A 206 14.18 -22.54 -41.56
N VAL A 207 14.47 -23.82 -41.55
CA VAL A 207 13.65 -24.80 -40.82
C VAL A 207 13.65 -24.52 -39.32
N ASP A 208 14.82 -24.16 -38.79
CA ASP A 208 15.01 -23.83 -37.37
C ASP A 208 14.26 -22.55 -36.99
N ASP A 209 14.37 -21.51 -37.82
CA ASP A 209 13.67 -20.26 -37.64
C ASP A 209 12.13 -20.44 -37.72
N ARG A 210 11.66 -21.32 -38.61
CA ARG A 210 10.23 -21.68 -38.73
C ARG A 210 9.72 -22.31 -37.44
N GLY A 211 10.50 -23.19 -36.82
CA GLY A 211 10.21 -23.79 -35.51
C GLY A 211 10.15 -22.72 -34.41
N ALA A 212 11.18 -21.88 -34.35
CA ALA A 212 11.26 -20.77 -33.38
C ALA A 212 10.10 -19.79 -33.53
N PHE A 213 9.77 -19.40 -34.75
CA PHE A 213 8.69 -18.45 -35.02
C PHE A 213 7.30 -19.02 -34.69
N ARG A 214 7.09 -20.31 -34.97
CA ARG A 214 5.88 -21.03 -34.57
C ARG A 214 5.68 -21.04 -33.05
N ALA A 215 6.73 -21.33 -32.29
CA ALA A 215 6.72 -21.31 -30.84
C ALA A 215 6.41 -19.90 -30.31
N LEU A 216 7.00 -18.88 -30.89
CA LEU A 216 6.76 -17.48 -30.53
C LEU A 216 5.29 -17.06 -30.78
N ILE A 217 4.70 -17.42 -31.92
CA ILE A 217 3.27 -17.18 -32.21
C ILE A 217 2.39 -17.87 -31.17
N SER A 218 2.71 -19.12 -30.81
CA SER A 218 1.95 -19.88 -29.80
C SER A 218 2.01 -19.24 -28.42
N GLN A 219 3.20 -18.82 -28.00
CA GLN A 219 3.44 -18.12 -26.75
C GLN A 219 2.69 -16.79 -26.69
N THR A 220 2.82 -15.98 -27.75
CA THR A 220 2.13 -14.68 -27.87
C THR A 220 0.61 -14.86 -27.81
N THR A 221 0.06 -15.89 -28.47
CA THR A 221 -1.36 -16.24 -28.39
C THR A 221 -1.77 -16.62 -26.96
N THR A 222 -0.89 -17.25 -26.20
CA THR A 222 -1.13 -17.60 -24.80
C THR A 222 -1.21 -16.35 -23.94
N PHE A 223 -0.29 -15.43 -24.08
CA PHE A 223 -0.33 -14.13 -23.38
C PHE A 223 -1.56 -13.31 -23.78
N GLN A 224 -1.94 -13.30 -25.05
CA GLN A 224 -3.17 -12.66 -25.51
C GLN A 224 -4.41 -13.19 -24.76
N LYS A 225 -4.52 -14.52 -24.63
CA LYS A 225 -5.62 -15.15 -23.87
C LYS A 225 -5.56 -14.79 -22.39
N GLN A 226 -4.38 -14.67 -21.79
CA GLN A 226 -4.20 -14.29 -20.39
C GLN A 226 -4.63 -12.84 -20.17
N VAL A 227 -4.14 -11.91 -20.98
CA VAL A 227 -4.59 -10.50 -20.94
C VAL A 227 -6.10 -10.42 -21.09
N GLY A 228 -6.66 -11.09 -22.10
CA GLY A 228 -8.10 -11.11 -22.33
C GLY A 228 -8.91 -11.61 -21.13
N ARG A 229 -8.46 -12.67 -20.47
CA ARG A 229 -9.13 -13.20 -19.26
C ARG A 229 -9.09 -12.21 -18.09
N PHE A 230 -7.92 -11.63 -17.83
CA PHE A 230 -7.78 -10.70 -16.71
C PHE A 230 -8.53 -9.39 -16.93
N ILE A 231 -8.45 -8.83 -18.15
CA ILE A 231 -9.17 -7.60 -18.46
C ILE A 231 -10.69 -7.81 -18.43
N GLN A 232 -11.17 -8.94 -18.99
CA GLN A 232 -12.58 -9.30 -18.92
C GLN A 232 -13.06 -9.47 -17.48
N ARG A 233 -12.23 -10.11 -16.63
CA ARG A 233 -12.53 -10.24 -15.20
C ARG A 233 -12.60 -8.89 -14.52
N ALA A 234 -11.65 -7.99 -14.79
CA ALA A 234 -11.66 -6.63 -14.25
C ALA A 234 -12.94 -5.88 -14.65
N MET A 235 -13.30 -5.91 -15.94
CA MET A 235 -14.50 -5.26 -16.48
C MET A 235 -15.80 -5.87 -15.92
N THR A 236 -15.84 -7.19 -15.70
CA THR A 236 -17.01 -7.86 -15.10
C THR A 236 -17.19 -7.49 -13.63
N LEU A 237 -16.09 -7.36 -12.87
CA LEU A 237 -16.13 -7.00 -11.46
C LEU A 237 -16.36 -5.50 -11.22
N ASN A 238 -15.95 -4.66 -12.17
CA ASN A 238 -16.14 -3.22 -12.09
C ASN A 238 -16.63 -2.66 -13.44
N PRO A 239 -17.94 -2.33 -13.56
CA PRO A 239 -18.53 -1.82 -14.81
C PRO A 239 -17.90 -0.51 -15.32
N ALA A 240 -17.28 0.30 -14.46
CA ALA A 240 -16.59 1.50 -14.89
C ALA A 240 -15.39 1.16 -15.80
N TYR A 241 -14.71 0.06 -15.55
CA TYR A 241 -13.62 -0.42 -16.41
C TYR A 241 -14.12 -0.84 -17.79
N GLN A 242 -15.34 -1.41 -17.88
CA GLN A 242 -15.96 -1.73 -19.15
C GLN A 242 -16.25 -0.49 -19.99
N GLN A 243 -16.72 0.59 -19.36
CA GLN A 243 -17.02 1.85 -20.07
C GLN A 243 -15.74 2.51 -20.61
N GLU A 244 -14.68 2.47 -19.84
CA GLU A 244 -13.42 3.16 -20.17
C GLU A 244 -12.53 2.34 -21.11
N LEU A 245 -12.42 1.04 -20.90
CA LEU A 245 -11.46 0.17 -21.59
C LEU A 245 -12.09 -0.66 -22.71
N GLY A 246 -13.40 -0.87 -22.72
CA GLY A 246 -14.07 -1.81 -23.63
C GLY A 246 -13.78 -1.55 -25.10
N GLY A 247 -13.80 -0.29 -25.54
CA GLY A 247 -13.46 0.09 -26.90
C GLY A 247 -12.00 -0.21 -27.27
N LEU A 248 -11.06 0.14 -26.39
CA LEU A 248 -9.64 -0.10 -26.58
C LEU A 248 -9.32 -1.60 -26.64
N VAL A 249 -9.93 -2.37 -25.74
CA VAL A 249 -9.77 -3.83 -25.68
C VAL A 249 -10.28 -4.50 -26.97
N LYS A 250 -11.42 -4.05 -27.49
CA LYS A 250 -11.96 -4.55 -28.76
C LYS A 250 -10.98 -4.30 -29.89
N THR A 251 -10.53 -3.06 -30.07
CA THR A 251 -9.59 -2.68 -31.12
C THR A 251 -8.27 -3.45 -31.00
N ALA A 252 -7.71 -3.55 -29.79
CA ALA A 252 -6.47 -4.31 -29.57
C ALA A 252 -6.64 -5.80 -29.91
N THR A 253 -7.78 -6.40 -29.56
CA THR A 253 -8.08 -7.80 -29.87
C THR A 253 -8.20 -8.06 -31.38
N GLU A 254 -8.87 -7.18 -32.10
CA GLU A 254 -8.99 -7.25 -33.56
C GLU A 254 -7.64 -7.16 -34.25
N LEU A 255 -6.83 -6.16 -33.90
CA LEU A 255 -5.49 -5.96 -34.48
C LEU A 255 -4.52 -7.10 -34.12
N LEU A 256 -4.60 -7.66 -32.92
CA LEU A 256 -3.82 -8.82 -32.51
C LEU A 256 -4.21 -10.07 -33.30
N ASN A 257 -5.49 -10.32 -33.50
CA ASN A 257 -5.95 -11.45 -34.30
C ASN A 257 -5.49 -11.32 -35.75
N GLU A 258 -5.58 -10.13 -36.34
CA GLU A 258 -5.07 -9.83 -37.68
C GLU A 258 -3.55 -10.07 -37.75
N SER A 259 -2.80 -9.57 -36.76
CA SER A 259 -1.34 -9.74 -36.68
C SER A 259 -0.90 -11.19 -36.54
N ASN A 260 -1.60 -11.96 -35.70
CA ASN A 260 -1.33 -13.39 -35.55
C ASN A 260 -1.69 -14.17 -36.81
N HIS A 261 -2.78 -13.80 -37.48
CA HIS A 261 -3.15 -14.40 -38.77
C HIS A 261 -2.07 -14.11 -39.83
N LEU A 262 -1.67 -12.84 -39.97
CA LEU A 262 -0.65 -12.41 -40.91
C LEU A 262 0.69 -13.12 -40.67
N ALA A 263 1.13 -13.23 -39.40
CA ALA A 263 2.34 -13.93 -39.04
C ALA A 263 2.31 -15.42 -39.44
N ARG A 264 1.13 -16.05 -39.36
CA ARG A 264 0.93 -17.44 -39.74
C ARG A 264 0.93 -17.61 -41.27
N THR A 265 0.05 -16.87 -41.94
CA THR A 265 -0.23 -17.07 -43.38
C THR A 265 0.88 -16.55 -44.28
N GLU A 266 1.47 -15.40 -43.94
CA GLU A 266 2.43 -14.71 -44.81
C GLU A 266 3.89 -14.95 -44.43
N VAL A 267 4.17 -15.59 -43.28
CA VAL A 267 5.52 -15.89 -42.83
C VAL A 267 5.72 -17.37 -42.51
N LEU A 268 4.85 -17.96 -41.67
CA LEU A 268 5.09 -19.29 -41.14
C LEU A 268 4.69 -20.43 -42.09
N GLU A 269 3.53 -20.32 -42.75
CA GLU A 269 2.88 -21.41 -43.49
C GLU A 269 3.14 -21.33 -45.00
N ILE A 270 3.75 -20.26 -45.47
CA ILE A 270 4.08 -20.03 -46.86
C ILE A 270 5.53 -20.47 -47.17
N ASP A 271 5.78 -21.02 -48.35
CA ASP A 271 7.12 -21.38 -48.78
C ASP A 271 7.85 -20.24 -49.48
N LEU A 272 7.12 -19.32 -50.09
CA LEU A 272 7.69 -18.18 -50.83
C LEU A 272 7.25 -16.87 -50.15
N LEU A 273 8.16 -16.26 -49.40
CA LEU A 273 7.93 -15.02 -48.67
C LEU A 273 7.85 -13.83 -49.61
N GLN A 274 6.65 -13.32 -49.88
CA GLN A 274 6.40 -12.20 -50.82
C GLN A 274 5.72 -11.01 -50.18
N TYR A 275 5.20 -11.16 -48.94
CA TYR A 275 4.51 -10.08 -48.29
C TYR A 275 5.48 -8.92 -48.00
N PRO A 276 5.10 -7.64 -48.22
CA PRO A 276 6.01 -6.52 -48.01
C PRO A 276 6.42 -6.41 -46.53
N ALA A 277 7.72 -6.47 -46.26
CA ALA A 277 8.28 -6.40 -44.91
C ALA A 277 7.87 -5.11 -44.15
N SER A 278 7.76 -3.98 -44.88
CA SER A 278 7.28 -2.70 -44.33
C SER A 278 5.83 -2.77 -43.83
N ASP A 279 4.98 -3.43 -44.60
CA ASP A 279 3.53 -3.53 -44.26
C ASP A 279 3.33 -4.48 -43.09
N TYR A 280 4.08 -5.59 -43.08
CA TYR A 280 4.14 -6.49 -41.93
C TYR A 280 4.57 -5.75 -40.65
N PHE A 281 5.70 -5.01 -40.73
CA PHE A 281 6.20 -4.21 -39.61
C PHE A 281 5.15 -3.21 -39.12
N ASN A 282 4.48 -2.50 -40.03
CA ASN A 282 3.49 -1.49 -39.68
C ASN A 282 2.25 -2.12 -39.04
N LYS A 283 1.78 -3.26 -39.54
CA LYS A 283 0.61 -3.98 -38.96
C LYS A 283 0.87 -4.44 -37.53
N LEU A 284 2.03 -5.07 -37.29
CA LEU A 284 2.38 -5.52 -35.93
C LEU A 284 2.68 -4.32 -35.01
N THR A 285 3.16 -3.20 -35.55
CA THR A 285 3.30 -1.96 -34.80
C THR A 285 1.95 -1.43 -34.32
N GLN A 286 0.95 -1.39 -35.21
CA GLN A 286 -0.42 -0.98 -34.85
C GLN A 286 -0.99 -1.87 -33.75
N ALA A 287 -0.80 -3.18 -33.83
CA ALA A 287 -1.23 -4.10 -32.79
C ALA A 287 -0.52 -3.83 -31.43
N SER A 288 0.79 -3.63 -31.48
CA SER A 288 1.57 -3.27 -30.29
C SER A 288 1.14 -1.95 -29.67
N GLU A 289 0.86 -0.93 -30.48
CA GLU A 289 0.34 0.37 -30.04
C GLU A 289 -1.05 0.25 -29.39
N ALA A 290 -1.93 -0.57 -29.98
CA ALA A 290 -3.26 -0.82 -29.42
C ALA A 290 -3.20 -1.54 -28.07
N ILE A 291 -2.29 -2.53 -27.90
CA ILE A 291 -2.05 -3.18 -26.61
C ILE A 291 -1.55 -2.15 -25.59
N ASN A 292 -0.59 -1.30 -26.00
CA ASN A 292 -0.06 -0.25 -25.13
C ASN A 292 -1.12 0.78 -24.75
N ALA A 293 -2.07 1.11 -25.63
CA ALA A 293 -3.20 1.99 -25.29
C ALA A 293 -4.07 1.36 -24.19
N VAL A 294 -4.39 0.07 -24.28
CA VAL A 294 -5.10 -0.67 -23.21
C VAL A 294 -4.29 -0.68 -21.92
N ARG A 295 -2.99 -0.95 -22.01
CA ARG A 295 -2.08 -1.00 -20.86
C ARG A 295 -2.00 0.35 -20.16
N ILE A 296 -1.76 1.42 -20.90
CA ILE A 296 -1.64 2.78 -20.36
C ILE A 296 -2.95 3.22 -19.72
N SER A 297 -4.07 3.11 -20.45
CA SER A 297 -5.38 3.50 -19.93
C SER A 297 -5.78 2.67 -18.69
N GLY A 298 -5.49 1.36 -18.71
CA GLY A 298 -5.72 0.49 -17.55
C GLY A 298 -4.85 0.85 -16.35
N ALA A 299 -3.59 1.17 -16.57
CA ALA A 299 -2.66 1.59 -15.52
C ALA A 299 -3.03 2.97 -14.96
N ASP A 300 -3.40 3.94 -15.81
CA ASP A 300 -3.87 5.27 -15.40
C ASP A 300 -5.12 5.15 -14.52
N ARG A 301 -6.05 4.29 -14.94
CA ARG A 301 -7.27 4.04 -14.16
C ARG A 301 -6.96 3.38 -12.82
N LEU A 302 -6.06 2.41 -12.82
CA LEU A 302 -5.61 1.76 -11.59
C LEU A 302 -4.94 2.77 -10.65
N ALA A 303 -4.07 3.65 -11.17
CA ALA A 303 -3.44 4.72 -10.40
C ALA A 303 -4.50 5.61 -9.72
N GLN A 304 -5.49 6.10 -10.48
CA GLN A 304 -6.57 6.94 -9.94
C GLN A 304 -7.36 6.25 -8.83
N VAL A 305 -7.68 4.97 -9.01
CA VAL A 305 -8.42 4.20 -8.00
C VAL A 305 -7.59 3.98 -6.74
N LEU A 306 -6.29 3.70 -6.88
CA LEU A 306 -5.39 3.51 -5.74
C LEU A 306 -5.12 4.83 -5.01
N ASP A 307 -4.96 5.95 -5.71
CA ASP A 307 -4.85 7.28 -5.11
C ASP A 307 -6.12 7.65 -4.33
N ALA A 308 -7.29 7.47 -4.94
CA ALA A 308 -8.56 7.71 -4.26
C ALA A 308 -8.73 6.81 -3.02
N ASN A 309 -8.29 5.55 -3.08
CA ASN A 309 -8.29 4.66 -1.93
C ASN A 309 -7.30 5.12 -0.84
N ALA A 310 -6.10 5.55 -1.20
CA ALA A 310 -5.12 6.09 -0.27
C ALA A 310 -5.65 7.34 0.45
N ASP A 311 -6.29 8.25 -0.27
CA ASP A 311 -6.95 9.43 0.29
C ASP A 311 -8.11 9.06 1.21
N LYS A 312 -8.94 8.10 0.82
CA LYS A 312 -10.04 7.58 1.65
C LYS A 312 -9.51 6.99 2.97
N GLN A 313 -8.48 6.16 2.91
CA GLN A 313 -7.86 5.56 4.10
C GLN A 313 -7.23 6.63 5.00
N ARG A 314 -6.54 7.61 4.42
CA ARG A 314 -5.98 8.75 5.15
C ARG A 314 -7.08 9.56 5.86
N ASN A 315 -8.15 9.89 5.16
CA ASN A 315 -9.27 10.65 5.73
C ASN A 315 -9.97 9.85 6.85
N LEU A 316 -10.12 8.54 6.67
CA LEU A 316 -10.64 7.64 7.71
C LEU A 316 -9.74 7.66 8.96
N LEU A 317 -8.41 7.55 8.79
CA LEU A 317 -7.45 7.63 9.88
C LEU A 317 -7.57 8.96 10.65
N ILE A 318 -7.63 10.08 9.93
CA ILE A 318 -7.77 11.42 10.54
C ILE A 318 -9.09 11.49 11.32
N THR A 319 -10.20 11.10 10.70
CA THR A 319 -11.53 11.15 11.32
C THR A 319 -11.59 10.29 12.59
N LEU A 320 -11.09 9.07 12.52
CA LEU A 320 -11.03 8.14 13.66
C LEU A 320 -10.12 8.66 14.78
N SER A 321 -8.96 9.22 14.43
CA SER A 321 -8.01 9.79 15.40
C SER A 321 -8.62 10.99 16.12
N VAL A 322 -9.31 11.88 15.41
CA VAL A 322 -10.02 13.03 15.98
C VAL A 322 -11.15 12.58 16.88
N LEU A 323 -11.99 11.66 16.41
CA LEU A 323 -13.11 11.13 17.19
C LEU A 323 -12.62 10.43 18.46
N GLN A 324 -11.60 9.61 18.35
CA GLN A 324 -11.00 8.88 19.46
C GLN A 324 -10.41 9.84 20.50
N THR A 325 -9.68 10.87 20.05
CA THR A 325 -9.12 11.91 20.92
C THR A 325 -10.23 12.66 21.65
N ALA A 326 -11.29 13.04 20.93
CA ALA A 326 -12.46 13.70 21.53
C ALA A 326 -13.15 12.83 22.58
N LEU A 327 -13.34 11.53 22.29
CA LEU A 327 -13.92 10.57 23.22
C LEU A 327 -13.05 10.38 24.48
N LEU A 328 -11.72 10.31 24.31
CA LEU A 328 -10.80 10.21 25.45
C LEU A 328 -10.86 11.47 26.33
N ILE A 329 -10.87 12.65 25.71
CA ILE A 329 -11.01 13.93 26.43
C ILE A 329 -12.35 13.96 27.18
N ALA A 330 -13.45 13.59 26.52
CA ALA A 330 -14.78 13.53 27.12
C ALA A 330 -14.84 12.53 28.29
N ALA A 331 -14.25 11.35 28.13
CA ALA A 331 -14.20 10.34 29.19
C ALA A 331 -13.41 10.83 30.41
N VAL A 332 -12.26 11.47 30.21
CA VAL A 332 -11.48 12.07 31.29
C VAL A 332 -12.23 13.19 31.95
N TRP A 333 -12.87 14.07 31.19
CA TRP A 333 -13.68 15.17 31.72
C TRP A 333 -14.86 14.67 32.52
N LEU A 334 -15.59 13.67 32.01
CA LEU A 334 -16.70 13.02 32.75
C LEU A 334 -16.20 12.34 34.02
N ALA A 335 -15.07 11.63 33.97
CA ALA A 335 -14.50 11.00 35.17
C ALA A 335 -14.14 12.03 36.24
N LEU A 336 -13.56 13.17 35.84
CA LEU A 336 -13.27 14.27 36.77
C LEU A 336 -14.52 14.89 37.36
N LEU A 337 -15.56 15.10 36.54
CA LEU A 337 -16.87 15.58 37.02
C LEU A 337 -17.50 14.59 38.00
N PHE A 338 -17.46 13.29 37.68
CA PHE A 338 -18.02 12.24 38.52
C PHE A 338 -17.30 12.15 39.86
N VAL A 339 -15.98 12.18 39.86
CA VAL A 339 -15.19 12.21 41.10
C VAL A 339 -15.54 13.44 41.95
N ARG A 340 -15.65 14.61 41.33
CA ARG A 340 -16.01 15.85 42.01
C ARG A 340 -17.43 15.82 42.54
N SER A 341 -18.40 15.33 41.78
CA SER A 341 -19.82 15.31 42.16
C SER A 341 -20.14 14.37 43.33
N ILE A 342 -19.30 13.33 43.54
CA ILE A 342 -19.51 12.37 44.63
C ILE A 342 -18.61 12.67 45.83
N THR A 343 -17.31 12.88 45.58
CA THR A 343 -16.33 13.00 46.67
C THR A 343 -16.43 14.30 47.43
N GLN A 344 -16.76 15.41 46.78
CA GLN A 344 -16.90 16.70 47.49
C GLN A 344 -18.11 16.73 48.40
N PRO A 345 -19.34 16.39 47.95
CA PRO A 345 -20.49 16.36 48.82
C PRO A 345 -20.39 15.32 49.95
N LEU A 346 -19.86 14.12 49.65
CA LEU A 346 -19.66 13.10 50.68
C LEU A 346 -18.66 13.54 51.76
N ARG A 347 -17.59 14.25 51.32
CA ARG A 347 -16.62 14.82 52.28
C ARG A 347 -17.25 15.90 53.16
N ARG A 348 -18.10 16.75 52.55
CA ARG A 348 -18.91 17.72 53.33
C ARG A 348 -19.82 17.01 54.33
N ALA A 349 -20.45 15.90 53.95
CA ALA A 349 -21.26 15.11 54.88
C ALA A 349 -20.41 14.53 56.02
N VAL A 350 -19.20 14.03 55.71
CA VAL A 350 -18.28 13.54 56.74
C VAL A 350 -17.81 14.67 57.66
N ASP A 351 -17.46 15.83 57.07
CA ASP A 351 -17.02 17.01 57.84
C ASP A 351 -18.15 17.53 58.73
N LEU A 352 -19.41 17.53 58.23
CA LEU A 352 -20.61 17.83 59.02
C LEU A 352 -20.83 16.83 60.18
N ALA A 353 -20.64 15.53 59.90
CA ALA A 353 -20.78 14.50 60.94
C ALA A 353 -19.69 14.64 62.02
N LEU A 354 -18.43 14.89 61.58
CA LEU A 354 -17.32 15.14 62.51
C LEU A 354 -17.53 16.40 63.32
N ALA A 355 -18.01 17.51 62.69
CA ALA A 355 -18.31 18.74 63.37
C ALA A 355 -19.39 18.52 64.45
N VAL A 356 -20.41 17.68 64.18
CA VAL A 356 -21.43 17.30 65.18
C VAL A 356 -20.83 16.42 66.30
N ALA A 357 -19.95 15.49 65.94
CA ALA A 357 -19.22 14.61 66.84
C ALA A 357 -18.32 15.40 67.82
N ASP A 358 -17.63 16.45 67.29
CA ASP A 358 -16.77 17.34 68.07
C ASP A 358 -17.54 18.40 68.85
N GLY A 359 -18.92 18.31 68.87
CA GLY A 359 -19.78 19.22 69.61
C GLY A 359 -20.04 20.57 68.94
N ASN A 360 -19.57 20.78 67.68
CA ASN A 360 -19.83 21.99 66.94
C ASN A 360 -21.20 21.93 66.26
N LEU A 361 -22.20 22.50 66.93
CA LEU A 361 -23.60 22.61 66.50
C LEU A 361 -23.89 23.95 65.79
N GLN A 362 -22.90 24.85 65.65
CA GLN A 362 -23.03 26.14 64.99
C GLN A 362 -22.52 26.10 63.59
N GLY A 363 -23.34 26.14 62.57
CA GLY A 363 -22.93 26.22 61.14
C GLY A 363 -24.13 26.69 60.32
N ALA A 364 -23.85 27.31 59.16
CA ALA A 364 -24.90 27.63 58.22
C ALA A 364 -25.46 26.35 57.58
N ASP A 365 -26.78 26.34 57.40
CA ASP A 365 -27.42 25.26 56.66
C ASP A 365 -27.17 25.49 55.18
N GLU A 366 -26.44 24.56 54.57
CA GLU A 366 -26.27 24.52 53.12
C GLU A 366 -27.54 23.96 52.47
N THR A 367 -27.89 24.47 51.28
CA THR A 367 -28.96 23.89 50.49
C THR A 367 -28.50 22.51 50.00
N PRO A 368 -29.14 21.41 50.41
CA PRO A 368 -28.72 20.07 50.00
C PRO A 368 -29.00 19.86 48.53
N ASP A 369 -28.04 19.19 47.82
CA ASP A 369 -28.24 18.72 46.46
C ASP A 369 -29.45 17.76 46.39
N ARG A 370 -30.09 17.66 45.21
CA ARG A 370 -31.24 16.76 44.98
C ARG A 370 -30.79 15.33 44.66
N ASN A 371 -29.93 14.75 45.52
CA ASN A 371 -29.43 13.38 45.37
C ASN A 371 -29.30 12.74 46.78
N GLU A 372 -28.95 11.47 46.83
CA GLU A 372 -28.85 10.67 48.06
C GLU A 372 -27.85 11.27 49.05
N ILE A 373 -26.79 11.92 48.56
CA ILE A 373 -25.81 12.60 49.42
C ILE A 373 -26.39 13.90 49.98
N GLY A 374 -27.21 14.59 49.21
CA GLY A 374 -27.98 15.75 49.67
C GLY A 374 -28.99 15.39 50.74
N GLU A 375 -29.67 14.24 50.60
CA GLU A 375 -30.55 13.70 51.66
C GLU A 375 -29.77 13.40 52.94
N LEU A 376 -28.56 12.81 52.83
CA LEU A 376 -27.69 12.57 53.97
C LEU A 376 -27.28 13.87 54.65
N ILE A 377 -26.90 14.91 53.89
CA ILE A 377 -26.55 16.24 54.42
C ILE A 377 -27.78 16.86 55.14
N ALA A 378 -28.97 16.78 54.52
CA ALA A 378 -30.20 17.29 55.10
C ALA A 378 -30.53 16.57 56.41
N ALA A 379 -30.40 15.24 56.47
CA ALA A 379 -30.63 14.47 57.71
C ALA A 379 -29.61 14.85 58.77
N GLN A 380 -28.34 15.09 58.42
CA GLN A 380 -27.32 15.55 59.39
C GLN A 380 -27.60 16.99 59.89
N GLN A 381 -28.06 17.88 59.01
CA GLN A 381 -28.46 19.23 59.37
C GLN A 381 -29.67 19.20 60.33
N GLN A 382 -30.67 18.35 60.06
CA GLN A 382 -31.82 18.15 60.95
C GLN A 382 -31.39 17.57 62.28
N MET A 383 -30.48 16.61 62.32
CA MET A 383 -29.91 16.09 63.58
C MET A 383 -29.16 17.19 64.30
N ARG A 384 -28.36 18.00 63.68
CA ARG A 384 -27.69 19.16 64.26
C ARG A 384 -28.67 20.18 64.84
N ALA A 385 -29.73 20.50 64.06
CA ALA A 385 -30.76 21.41 64.47
C ALA A 385 -31.52 20.93 65.76
N ARG A 386 -31.71 19.61 65.90
CA ARG A 386 -32.31 19.01 67.08
C ARG A 386 -31.35 18.93 68.27
N LEU A 387 -30.07 18.70 68.04
CA LEU A 387 -29.06 18.66 69.10
C LEU A 387 -28.72 20.06 69.64
N ARG A 388 -28.76 21.09 68.79
CA ARG A 388 -28.44 22.47 69.17
C ARG A 388 -29.17 22.98 70.40
N PRO A 389 -30.50 22.88 70.45
CA PRO A 389 -31.23 23.33 71.70
C PRO A 389 -30.86 22.50 72.89
N ILE A 390 -30.57 21.17 72.68
CA ILE A 390 -30.20 20.28 73.80
C ILE A 390 -28.85 20.72 74.38
N VAL A 391 -27.87 20.96 73.46
CA VAL A 391 -26.53 21.40 73.88
C VAL A 391 -26.53 22.82 74.43
N GLN A 392 -27.34 23.74 73.84
CA GLN A 392 -27.50 25.08 74.36
C GLN A 392 -28.12 25.06 75.78
N GLN A 393 -29.01 24.11 76.00
CA GLN A 393 -29.65 23.94 77.37
C GLN A 393 -28.64 23.38 78.40
N VAL A 394 -27.71 22.52 77.89
CA VAL A 394 -26.61 22.00 78.74
C VAL A 394 -25.51 23.05 78.95
N ARG A 395 -25.31 23.92 77.98
CA ARG A 395 -24.24 24.91 77.97
C ARG A 395 -24.45 26.17 78.78
N HIS A 396 -25.72 26.47 79.16
CA HIS A 396 -25.99 27.62 80.04
C HIS A 396 -25.38 27.47 81.46
N GLY A 397 -24.70 26.40 81.69
CA GLY A 397 -24.09 26.10 83.00
C GLY A 397 -22.59 26.04 83.11
N SER A 398 -21.85 26.30 82.01
CA SER A 398 -20.37 26.17 82.12
C SER A 398 -19.55 26.94 81.05
N ASP A 399 -18.40 27.39 81.50
CA ASP A 399 -17.39 28.15 80.79
C ASP A 399 -16.79 27.45 79.51
N ALA A 400 -17.48 26.49 78.94
CA ALA A 400 -16.96 25.72 77.78
C ALA A 400 -16.92 26.54 76.48
N VAL A 401 -17.51 27.73 76.45
CA VAL A 401 -17.58 28.55 75.23
C VAL A 401 -16.18 29.03 74.77
N ALA A 402 -15.31 29.30 75.69
CA ALA A 402 -13.94 29.76 75.36
C ALA A 402 -13.05 28.65 74.73
N LEU A 403 -13.26 27.39 75.17
CA LEU A 403 -12.52 26.22 74.69
C LEU A 403 -12.94 25.85 73.26
N ALA A 404 -14.25 25.87 72.99
CA ALA A 404 -14.81 25.55 71.69
C ALA A 404 -14.41 26.55 70.60
N SER A 405 -14.19 27.82 70.93
CA SER A 405 -13.70 28.83 69.99
C SER A 405 -12.24 28.61 69.56
N ALA A 406 -11.44 28.08 70.51
CA ALA A 406 -10.03 27.73 70.16
C ALA A 406 -9.95 26.47 69.26
N GLU A 407 -10.85 25.51 69.46
CA GLU A 407 -10.91 24.32 68.60
C GLU A 407 -11.42 24.63 67.20
N ILE A 408 -12.35 25.61 67.06
CA ILE A 408 -12.77 26.05 65.70
C ILE A 408 -11.63 26.74 64.94
N ALA A 409 -10.79 27.53 65.64
CA ALA A 409 -9.61 28.13 65.00
C ALA A 409 -8.60 27.06 64.53
N GLN A 410 -8.43 25.99 65.29
CA GLN A 410 -7.57 24.87 64.92
C GLN A 410 -8.12 24.11 63.68
N GLY A 411 -9.43 23.94 63.60
CA GLY A 411 -10.08 23.29 62.47
C GLY A 411 -9.96 24.06 61.12
N ASN A 412 -9.93 25.39 61.21
CA ASN A 412 -9.70 26.22 60.04
C ASN A 412 -8.25 26.11 59.51
N GLN A 413 -7.30 25.93 60.41
CA GLN A 413 -5.91 25.68 60.02
C GLN A 413 -5.75 24.30 59.36
N ASP A 414 -6.49 23.30 59.86
CA ASP A 414 -6.48 21.96 59.27
C ASP A 414 -7.14 21.95 57.88
N LEU A 415 -8.19 22.75 57.69
CA LEU A 415 -8.85 22.91 56.39
C LEU A 415 -7.90 23.52 55.33
N SER A 416 -7.04 24.45 55.75
CA SER A 416 -6.03 25.06 54.88
C SER A 416 -5.01 24.02 54.41
N ALA A 417 -4.53 23.19 55.36
CA ALA A 417 -3.56 22.14 55.04
C ALA A 417 -4.15 21.05 54.09
N ARG A 418 -5.44 20.78 54.23
CA ARG A 418 -6.14 19.85 53.34
C ARG A 418 -6.34 20.41 51.91
N THR A 419 -6.49 21.73 51.80
CA THR A 419 -6.60 22.39 50.48
C THR A 419 -5.27 22.31 49.71
N GLU A 420 -4.17 22.47 50.41
CA GLU A 420 -2.82 22.28 49.78
C GLU A 420 -2.58 20.83 49.38
N SER A 421 -3.02 19.87 50.21
CA SER A 421 -2.88 18.43 49.86
C SER A 421 -3.71 18.07 48.63
N GLN A 422 -4.85 18.71 48.41
CA GLN A 422 -5.67 18.48 47.23
C GLN A 422 -5.08 19.10 45.97
N ALA A 423 -4.39 20.24 46.10
CA ALA A 423 -3.64 20.85 45.00
C ALA A 423 -2.49 19.90 44.55
N SER A 424 -1.76 19.30 45.51
CA SER A 424 -0.71 18.34 45.23
C SER A 424 -1.24 17.08 44.50
N ALA A 425 -2.44 16.60 44.87
CA ALA A 425 -3.05 15.46 44.16
C ALA A 425 -3.47 15.80 42.70
N LEU A 426 -3.83 17.06 42.46
CA LEU A 426 -4.12 17.52 41.10
C LEU A 426 -2.86 17.65 40.23
N GLU A 427 -1.74 18.09 40.82
CA GLU A 427 -0.46 18.11 40.11
C GLU A 427 -0.01 16.69 39.76
N GLN A 428 -0.18 15.72 40.64
CA GLN A 428 0.15 14.33 40.36
C GLN A 428 -0.74 13.73 39.28
N THR A 429 -1.99 14.14 39.22
CA THR A 429 -2.93 13.72 38.16
C THR A 429 -2.51 14.33 36.82
N ALA A 430 -2.08 15.59 36.81
CA ALA A 430 -1.58 16.25 35.58
C ALA A 430 -0.31 15.58 35.08
N ALA A 431 0.63 15.24 35.98
CA ALA A 431 1.85 14.52 35.61
C ALA A 431 1.54 13.12 35.01
N SER A 432 0.56 12.41 35.59
CA SER A 432 0.12 11.13 35.04
C SER A 432 -0.52 11.25 33.64
N MET A 433 -1.19 12.38 33.40
CA MET A 433 -1.76 12.69 32.07
C MET A 433 -0.67 13.02 31.01
N GLU A 434 0.41 13.68 31.45
CA GLU A 434 1.56 13.91 30.58
C GLU A 434 2.25 12.58 30.20
N GLU A 435 2.42 11.68 31.17
CA GLU A 435 3.02 10.37 30.95
C GLU A 435 2.14 9.50 30.02
N LEU A 436 0.81 9.57 30.20
CA LEU A 436 -0.13 8.94 29.27
C LEU A 436 -0.04 9.50 27.85
N SER A 437 0.08 10.82 27.75
CA SER A 437 0.27 11.49 26.45
C SER A 437 1.58 11.08 25.77
N ALA A 438 2.64 10.95 26.55
CA ALA A 438 3.95 10.45 26.05
C ALA A 438 3.84 8.98 25.59
N THR A 439 3.11 8.16 26.37
CA THR A 439 2.89 6.74 26.00
C THR A 439 2.08 6.60 24.70
N VAL A 440 1.05 7.45 24.53
CA VAL A 440 0.26 7.47 23.29
C VAL A 440 1.14 7.88 22.09
N ARG A 441 2.02 8.88 22.25
CA ARG A 441 2.97 9.26 21.19
C ARG A 441 3.95 8.12 20.88
N HIS A 442 4.52 7.51 21.90
CA HIS A 442 5.42 6.37 21.72
C HIS A 442 4.74 5.20 21.00
N ASN A 443 3.48 4.93 21.32
CA ASN A 443 2.72 3.90 20.61
C ASN A 443 2.46 4.26 19.13
N ALA A 444 2.20 5.54 18.86
CA ALA A 444 2.05 6.04 17.49
C ALA A 444 3.36 5.87 16.69
N ASP A 445 4.49 6.24 17.29
CA ASP A 445 5.82 6.08 16.66
C ASP A 445 6.17 4.60 16.43
N SER A 446 5.84 3.75 17.40
CA SER A 446 6.05 2.29 17.27
C SER A 446 5.19 1.69 16.16
N ALA A 447 3.96 2.15 16.03
CA ALA A 447 3.06 1.77 14.94
C ALA A 447 3.60 2.26 13.59
N GLN A 448 4.23 3.43 13.57
CA GLN A 448 4.92 4.00 12.40
C GLN A 448 6.08 3.12 11.95
N GLN A 449 6.92 2.68 12.88
CA GLN A 449 8.05 1.79 12.61
C GLN A 449 7.59 0.40 12.12
N ALA A 450 6.55 -0.15 12.77
CA ALA A 450 5.98 -1.43 12.36
C ALA A 450 5.43 -1.42 10.92
N SER A 451 4.81 -0.31 10.53
CA SER A 451 4.35 -0.12 9.16
C SER A 451 5.51 -0.06 8.16
N GLN A 452 6.57 0.63 8.52
CA GLN A 452 7.77 0.72 7.67
C GLN A 452 8.46 -0.63 7.51
N LEU A 453 8.49 -1.43 8.58
CA LEU A 453 9.01 -2.79 8.54
C LEU A 453 8.15 -3.70 7.65
N THR A 454 6.84 -3.56 7.76
CA THR A 454 5.89 -4.31 6.92
C THR A 454 6.05 -3.94 5.44
N GLN A 455 6.32 -2.67 5.16
CA GLN A 455 6.58 -2.17 3.81
C GLN A 455 7.89 -2.74 3.22
N THR A 456 8.91 -2.86 4.07
CA THR A 456 10.19 -3.49 3.69
C THR A 456 10.00 -4.98 3.41
N ALA A 457 9.26 -5.68 4.28
CA ALA A 457 8.94 -7.09 4.09
C ALA A 457 8.15 -7.33 2.79
N HIS A 458 7.22 -6.44 2.49
CA HIS A 458 6.49 -6.51 1.23
C HIS A 458 7.39 -6.29 0.01
N SER A 459 8.30 -5.34 0.08
CA SER A 459 9.29 -5.13 -0.99
C SER A 459 10.07 -6.42 -1.28
N ILE A 460 10.56 -7.07 -0.21
CA ILE A 460 11.31 -8.33 -0.34
C ILE A 460 10.42 -9.44 -0.94
N ALA A 461 9.20 -9.57 -0.46
CA ALA A 461 8.27 -10.56 -0.99
C ALA A 461 7.93 -10.31 -2.47
N SER A 462 7.82 -9.03 -2.88
CA SER A 462 7.62 -8.63 -4.27
C SER A 462 8.82 -9.00 -5.14
N GLN A 463 10.03 -8.71 -4.70
CA GLN A 463 11.23 -9.14 -5.39
C GLN A 463 11.26 -10.67 -5.59
N GLY A 464 10.86 -11.40 -4.54
CA GLY A 464 10.72 -12.84 -4.63
C GLY A 464 9.74 -13.29 -5.72
N GLY A 465 8.57 -12.66 -5.75
CA GLY A 465 7.57 -12.95 -6.78
C GLY A 465 8.05 -12.68 -8.20
N GLN A 466 8.79 -11.60 -8.39
CA GLN A 466 9.40 -11.27 -9.67
C GLN A 466 10.46 -12.29 -10.09
N MET A 467 11.30 -12.69 -9.15
CA MET A 467 12.29 -13.74 -9.43
C MET A 467 11.63 -15.07 -9.82
N VAL A 468 10.53 -15.42 -9.14
CA VAL A 468 9.73 -16.59 -9.51
C VAL A 468 9.12 -16.43 -10.91
N GLY A 469 8.57 -15.26 -11.21
CA GLY A 469 8.04 -14.96 -12.55
C GLY A 469 9.09 -15.12 -13.64
N GLN A 470 10.29 -14.61 -13.39
CA GLN A 470 11.43 -14.80 -14.31
C GLN A 470 11.85 -16.25 -14.45
N MET A 471 11.84 -16.99 -13.32
CA MET A 471 12.14 -18.42 -13.36
C MET A 471 11.13 -19.16 -14.24
N VAL A 472 9.84 -18.81 -14.09
CA VAL A 472 8.77 -19.37 -14.93
C VAL A 472 9.01 -19.01 -16.41
N GLN A 473 9.36 -17.74 -16.68
CA GLN A 473 9.64 -17.30 -18.05
C GLN A 473 10.88 -17.98 -18.64
N THR A 474 11.92 -18.15 -17.82
CA THR A 474 13.12 -18.90 -18.23
C THR A 474 12.78 -20.37 -18.49
N MET A 475 11.95 -20.96 -17.63
CA MET A 475 11.46 -22.33 -17.81
C MET A 475 10.62 -22.46 -19.08
N GLN A 476 9.80 -21.45 -19.37
CA GLN A 476 9.04 -21.40 -20.63
C GLN A 476 9.99 -21.34 -21.84
N GLY A 477 11.03 -20.50 -21.76
CA GLY A 477 12.06 -20.41 -22.79
C GLY A 477 12.84 -21.73 -22.97
N ILE A 478 13.12 -22.42 -21.86
CA ILE A 478 13.72 -23.77 -21.89
C ILE A 478 12.77 -24.77 -22.56
N HIS A 479 11.49 -24.69 -22.18
CA HIS A 479 10.47 -25.56 -22.77
C HIS A 479 10.35 -25.35 -24.29
N ASP A 480 10.28 -24.07 -24.71
CA ASP A 480 10.20 -23.71 -26.12
C ASP A 480 11.47 -24.09 -26.89
N SER A 481 12.63 -23.94 -26.25
CA SER A 481 13.90 -24.38 -26.80
C SER A 481 13.96 -25.91 -26.94
N SER A 482 13.44 -26.61 -25.92
CA SER A 482 13.37 -28.08 -25.96
C SER A 482 12.42 -28.59 -27.07
N ARG A 483 11.31 -27.85 -27.27
CA ARG A 483 10.37 -28.15 -28.34
C ARG A 483 11.00 -27.93 -29.72
N LYS A 484 11.72 -26.82 -29.89
CA LYS A 484 12.51 -26.55 -31.10
C LYS A 484 13.56 -27.63 -31.35
N MET A 485 14.22 -28.11 -30.31
CA MET A 485 15.17 -29.22 -30.39
C MET A 485 14.48 -30.50 -30.89
N GLY A 486 13.25 -30.75 -30.37
CA GLY A 486 12.41 -31.85 -30.84
C GLY A 486 12.05 -31.74 -32.33
N ASP A 487 11.69 -30.54 -32.75
CA ASP A 487 11.34 -30.27 -34.15
C ASP A 487 12.54 -30.44 -35.06
N ILE A 488 13.73 -29.96 -34.63
CA ILE A 488 15.01 -30.16 -35.35
C ILE A 488 15.33 -31.65 -35.46
N ILE A 489 15.18 -32.39 -34.37
CA ILE A 489 15.41 -33.84 -34.41
C ILE A 489 14.46 -34.53 -35.40
N GLY A 490 13.18 -34.09 -35.43
CA GLY A 490 12.20 -34.61 -36.40
C GLY A 490 12.58 -34.30 -37.85
N VAL A 491 13.16 -33.12 -38.09
CA VAL A 491 13.68 -32.76 -39.43
C VAL A 491 14.91 -33.60 -39.79
N ILE A 492 15.82 -33.77 -38.84
CA ILE A 492 17.01 -34.63 -39.05
C ILE A 492 16.57 -36.05 -39.36
N ASP A 493 15.58 -36.58 -38.64
CA ASP A 493 15.04 -37.92 -38.87
C ASP A 493 14.40 -38.05 -40.27
N SER A 494 13.67 -36.99 -40.68
CA SER A 494 13.09 -36.95 -42.03
C SER A 494 14.14 -36.85 -43.14
N ILE A 495 15.23 -36.11 -42.91
CA ILE A 495 16.37 -36.02 -43.84
C ILE A 495 17.13 -37.36 -43.89
N ALA A 496 17.34 -37.98 -42.74
CA ALA A 496 17.93 -39.30 -42.64
C ALA A 496 17.10 -40.37 -43.40
N PHE A 497 15.79 -40.26 -43.26
CA PHE A 497 14.86 -41.12 -44.01
C PHE A 497 14.91 -40.87 -45.52
N GLN A 498 14.95 -39.61 -45.95
CA GLN A 498 15.07 -39.27 -47.35
C GLN A 498 16.42 -39.66 -47.93
N THR A 499 17.51 -39.56 -47.15
CA THR A 499 18.85 -39.98 -47.61
C THR A 499 18.96 -41.49 -47.67
N ASN A 500 18.24 -42.20 -46.82
CA ASN A 500 18.18 -43.69 -46.87
C ASN A 500 17.31 -44.21 -48.02
N ILE A 501 16.40 -43.41 -48.57
CA ILE A 501 15.61 -43.76 -49.79
C ILE A 501 16.37 -43.47 -51.09
N LEU A 502 17.34 -42.54 -51.02
CA LEU A 502 18.16 -42.17 -52.20
C LEU A 502 19.51 -42.95 -52.32
N ALA A 503 19.84 -43.79 -51.31
CA ALA A 503 20.93 -44.76 -51.36
C ALA A 503 20.40 -46.17 -51.69
#